data_8513b9ed7f8499bcaba130f593b38a44
#
_entry.id   8513b9ed7f8499bcaba130f593b38a44
#
_cell.length_a   1.000
_cell.length_b   1.000
_cell.length_c   1.000
_cell.angle_alpha   90.00
_cell.angle_beta   90.00
_cell.angle_gamma   90.00
#
_symmetry.space_group_name_H-M   'P 1'
#
loop_
_entity.id
_entity.type
_entity.pdbx_description
1 polymer ?
#
loop_
_entity_poly.entity_id
_entity_poly.type
_entity_poly.pdbx_seq_one_letter_code
_entity_poly.pdbx_strand_id
1 'polypeptide(L)'
;MKNKRKALLIHGFLGNSYVMQLLALRLRTSGYTVVFYDYPMYPSMEDITTNFLKKVEEEKPYAVIGHSLGGVMIAKQLRPLDDLGVKVAVCLGSPLSRCILAEIITKSPIGFLVSDAVKQMLIPKTEIHEGNIRLGMIAGKNSGLFLKLLFPYLRGNGDGLVRLKETDHEKLTHRIELNADHLTLISSALVYEQLEYFISLGRFSPWLEEQNG
;
A
#
# COMPACT_ATOMS: atom_id res chain seq x y z
N MET A 1 5.34 -30.36 -8.12
CA MET A 1 4.43 -29.18 -8.05
C MET A 1 5.31 -27.95 -7.84
N LYS A 2 5.26 -26.93 -8.72
CA LYS A 2 5.97 -25.66 -8.49
C LYS A 2 5.46 -25.04 -7.17
N ASN A 3 6.36 -24.77 -6.26
CA ASN A 3 6.01 -24.11 -4.99
C ASN A 3 5.36 -22.77 -5.32
N LYS A 4 4.07 -22.62 -5.07
CA LYS A 4 3.33 -21.39 -5.37
C LYS A 4 3.89 -20.25 -4.51
N ARG A 5 4.31 -19.14 -5.15
CA ARG A 5 4.73 -17.94 -4.42
C ARG A 5 3.58 -17.43 -3.56
N LYS A 6 3.86 -17.10 -2.31
CA LYS A 6 2.86 -16.55 -1.39
C LYS A 6 2.92 -15.02 -1.40
N ALA A 7 1.75 -14.40 -1.45
CA ALA A 7 1.57 -12.96 -1.33
C ALA A 7 0.77 -12.64 -0.06
N LEU A 8 1.26 -11.71 0.76
CA LEU A 8 0.57 -11.17 1.94
C LEU A 8 -0.03 -9.81 1.59
N LEU A 9 -1.35 -9.67 1.75
CA LEU A 9 -2.08 -8.44 1.50
C LEU A 9 -2.44 -7.71 2.80
N ILE A 10 -2.28 -6.39 2.81
CA ILE A 10 -2.54 -5.52 3.97
C ILE A 10 -3.44 -4.37 3.53
N HIS A 11 -4.60 -4.24 4.17
CA HIS A 11 -5.58 -3.19 3.89
C HIS A 11 -5.16 -1.80 4.37
N GLY A 12 -5.90 -0.77 3.95
CA GLY A 12 -5.75 0.61 4.42
C GLY A 12 -6.48 0.90 5.74
N PHE A 13 -6.41 2.16 6.18
CA PHE A 13 -7.14 2.63 7.36
C PHE A 13 -8.64 2.41 7.21
N LEU A 14 -9.30 1.99 8.29
CA LEU A 14 -10.73 1.61 8.36
C LEU A 14 -11.14 0.46 7.40
N GLY A 15 -10.18 -0.21 6.77
CA GLY A 15 -10.44 -1.38 5.93
C GLY A 15 -10.37 -2.69 6.72
N ASN A 16 -10.48 -3.77 5.97
CA ASN A 16 -10.21 -5.15 6.38
C ASN A 16 -9.91 -5.98 5.13
N SER A 17 -9.66 -7.27 5.28
CA SER A 17 -9.35 -8.18 4.17
C SER A 17 -10.45 -8.27 3.11
N TYR A 18 -11.71 -7.96 3.43
CA TYR A 18 -12.80 -8.00 2.45
C TYR A 18 -12.61 -7.02 1.29
N VAL A 19 -12.10 -5.82 1.55
CA VAL A 19 -11.87 -4.82 0.49
C VAL A 19 -10.76 -5.25 -0.48
N MET A 20 -9.88 -6.16 -0.07
CA MET A 20 -8.77 -6.67 -0.88
C MET A 20 -9.12 -7.96 -1.66
N GLN A 21 -10.35 -8.48 -1.54
CA GLN A 21 -10.72 -9.80 -2.10
C GLN A 21 -10.62 -9.86 -3.61
N LEU A 22 -10.95 -8.79 -4.33
CA LEU A 22 -10.87 -8.78 -5.79
C LEU A 22 -9.40 -8.86 -6.25
N LEU A 23 -8.51 -8.12 -5.60
CA LEU A 23 -7.07 -8.21 -5.86
C LEU A 23 -6.54 -9.62 -5.51
N ALA A 24 -6.99 -10.17 -4.38
CA ALA A 24 -6.62 -11.52 -3.97
C ALA A 24 -7.10 -12.58 -4.97
N LEU A 25 -8.33 -12.46 -5.48
CA LEU A 25 -8.86 -13.36 -6.50
C LEU A 25 -7.98 -13.37 -7.75
N ARG A 26 -7.61 -12.19 -8.25
CA ARG A 26 -6.73 -12.05 -9.43
C ARG A 26 -5.35 -12.66 -9.19
N LEU A 27 -4.74 -12.42 -8.03
CA LEU A 27 -3.46 -13.05 -7.67
C LEU A 27 -3.58 -14.58 -7.59
N ARG A 28 -4.68 -15.10 -7.04
CA ARG A 28 -4.93 -16.55 -6.97
C ARG A 28 -5.09 -17.18 -8.36
N THR A 29 -5.75 -16.50 -9.29
CA THR A 29 -5.90 -16.98 -10.68
C THR A 29 -4.56 -17.01 -11.42
N SER A 30 -3.61 -16.13 -11.08
CA SER A 30 -2.22 -16.18 -11.58
C SER A 30 -1.31 -17.14 -10.81
N GLY A 31 -1.88 -17.93 -9.90
CA GLY A 31 -1.17 -19.02 -9.25
C GLY A 31 -0.48 -18.66 -7.93
N TYR A 32 -0.74 -17.49 -7.36
CA TYR A 32 -0.24 -17.15 -6.02
C TYR A 32 -1.09 -17.80 -4.93
N THR A 33 -0.47 -18.14 -3.80
CA THR A 33 -1.17 -18.34 -2.53
C THR A 33 -1.31 -16.98 -1.87
N VAL A 34 -2.55 -16.57 -1.53
CA VAL A 34 -2.80 -15.25 -0.93
C VAL A 34 -3.25 -15.40 0.51
N VAL A 35 -2.58 -14.70 1.39
CA VAL A 35 -2.89 -14.54 2.81
C VAL A 35 -3.11 -13.06 3.14
N PHE A 36 -3.80 -12.79 4.24
CA PHE A 36 -4.11 -11.43 4.67
C PHE A 36 -3.52 -11.15 6.03
N TYR A 37 -3.21 -9.89 6.27
CA TYR A 37 -2.97 -9.34 7.60
C TYR A 37 -4.02 -8.27 7.88
N ASP A 38 -4.93 -8.59 8.80
CA ASP A 38 -5.91 -7.66 9.35
C ASP A 38 -5.38 -7.13 10.70
N TYR A 39 -5.44 -5.82 10.89
CA TYR A 39 -5.05 -5.16 12.13
C TYR A 39 -6.26 -4.42 12.74
N PRO A 40 -6.33 -4.28 14.08
CA PRO A 40 -7.45 -3.62 14.73
C PRO A 40 -7.55 -2.13 14.36
N MET A 41 -8.74 -1.55 14.50
CA MET A 41 -9.00 -0.14 14.19
C MET A 41 -8.20 0.82 15.08
N TYR A 42 -7.97 0.45 16.33
CA TYR A 42 -7.22 1.25 17.31
C TYR A 42 -6.05 0.45 17.89
N PRO A 43 -5.03 0.15 17.09
CA PRO A 43 -3.88 -0.61 17.53
C PRO A 43 -2.87 0.28 18.25
N SER A 44 -2.04 -0.31 19.10
CA SER A 44 -0.77 0.31 19.46
C SER A 44 0.25 0.14 18.32
N MET A 45 1.29 0.99 18.27
CA MET A 45 2.38 0.82 17.29
C MET A 45 3.13 -0.49 17.49
N GLU A 46 3.31 -0.88 18.74
CA GLU A 46 3.99 -2.13 19.12
C GLU A 46 3.18 -3.34 18.61
N ASP A 47 1.86 -3.36 18.85
CA ASP A 47 0.99 -4.44 18.39
C ASP A 47 0.99 -4.55 16.87
N ILE A 48 0.88 -3.41 16.16
CA ILE A 48 0.91 -3.40 14.70
C ILE A 48 2.21 -4.04 14.19
N THR A 49 3.35 -3.57 14.70
CA THR A 49 4.67 -3.99 14.21
C THR A 49 4.93 -5.45 14.57
N THR A 50 4.75 -5.81 15.83
CA THR A 50 5.04 -7.15 16.34
C THR A 50 4.16 -8.21 15.68
N ASN A 51 2.84 -7.98 15.62
CA ASN A 51 1.91 -8.95 15.03
C ASN A 51 2.09 -9.05 13.50
N PHE A 52 2.41 -7.94 12.83
CA PHE A 52 2.72 -7.97 11.40
C PHE A 52 3.97 -8.80 11.11
N LEU A 53 5.08 -8.55 11.80
CA LEU A 53 6.32 -9.29 11.59
C LEU A 53 6.17 -10.77 11.96
N LYS A 54 5.46 -11.08 13.05
CA LYS A 54 5.10 -12.46 13.41
C LYS A 54 4.31 -13.15 12.29
N LYS A 55 3.31 -12.47 11.71
CA LYS A 55 2.55 -12.99 10.57
C LYS A 55 3.43 -13.25 9.36
N VAL A 56 4.38 -12.37 9.06
CA VAL A 56 5.35 -12.55 7.97
C VAL A 56 6.26 -13.76 8.24
N GLU A 57 6.76 -13.92 9.46
CA GLU A 57 7.60 -15.05 9.86
C GLU A 57 6.87 -16.40 9.73
N GLU A 58 5.60 -16.46 10.14
CA GLU A 58 4.74 -17.65 10.04
C GLU A 58 4.44 -18.00 8.57
N GLU A 59 4.05 -17.01 7.78
CA GLU A 59 3.57 -17.23 6.42
C GLU A 59 4.68 -17.31 5.38
N LYS A 60 5.84 -16.71 5.65
CA LYS A 60 7.00 -16.63 4.74
C LYS A 60 6.60 -16.18 3.33
N PRO A 61 5.95 -15.02 3.18
CA PRO A 61 5.50 -14.55 1.88
C PRO A 61 6.70 -14.17 1.01
N TYR A 62 6.60 -14.46 -0.30
CA TYR A 62 7.55 -13.95 -1.30
C TYR A 62 7.37 -12.44 -1.51
N ALA A 63 6.11 -11.98 -1.49
CA ALA A 63 5.73 -10.59 -1.70
C ALA A 63 4.76 -10.10 -0.61
N VAL A 64 4.92 -8.83 -0.20
CA VAL A 64 3.98 -8.11 0.67
C VAL A 64 3.39 -6.93 -0.11
N ILE A 65 2.07 -6.78 -0.09
CA ILE A 65 1.36 -5.74 -0.83
C ILE A 65 0.45 -4.98 0.14
N GLY A 66 0.64 -3.69 0.26
CA GLY A 66 -0.11 -2.84 1.17
C GLY A 66 -0.85 -1.70 0.46
N HIS A 67 -2.12 -1.53 0.78
CA HIS A 67 -2.91 -0.41 0.32
C HIS A 67 -2.89 0.72 1.36
N SER A 68 -2.66 1.95 0.91
CA SER A 68 -2.75 3.14 1.76
C SER A 68 -1.89 3.01 3.03
N LEU A 69 -2.47 3.04 4.24
CA LEU A 69 -1.79 2.83 5.51
C LEU A 69 -1.03 1.49 5.57
N GLY A 70 -1.57 0.42 4.95
CA GLY A 70 -0.90 -0.89 4.89
C GLY A 70 0.44 -0.82 4.16
N GLY A 71 0.57 0.01 3.12
CA GLY A 71 1.86 0.21 2.45
C GLY A 71 2.85 1.05 3.26
N VAL A 72 2.36 2.01 4.05
CA VAL A 72 3.20 2.76 5.01
C VAL A 72 3.77 1.80 6.06
N MET A 73 2.94 0.88 6.57
CA MET A 73 3.36 -0.16 7.51
C MET A 73 4.49 -1.03 6.91
N ILE A 74 4.32 -1.49 5.67
CA ILE A 74 5.34 -2.27 4.95
C ILE A 74 6.64 -1.47 4.83
N ALA A 75 6.56 -0.23 4.35
CA ALA A 75 7.73 0.60 4.08
C ALA A 75 8.55 0.87 5.35
N LYS A 76 7.89 1.09 6.49
CA LYS A 76 8.57 1.26 7.80
C LYS A 76 9.29 -0.01 8.27
N GLN A 77 8.88 -1.18 7.82
CA GLN A 77 9.44 -2.47 8.24
C GLN A 77 10.31 -3.13 7.16
N LEU A 78 10.79 -2.38 6.18
CA LEU A 78 11.48 -2.95 5.01
C LEU A 78 12.71 -3.79 5.41
N ARG A 79 13.53 -3.31 6.36
CA ARG A 79 14.69 -4.04 6.85
C ARG A 79 14.32 -5.35 7.56
N PRO A 80 13.45 -5.38 8.57
CA PRO A 80 12.99 -6.63 9.17
C PRO A 80 12.35 -7.60 8.16
N LEU A 81 11.62 -7.09 7.15
CA LEU A 81 11.04 -7.92 6.09
C LEU A 81 12.11 -8.60 5.23
N ASP A 82 13.21 -7.90 4.94
CA ASP A 82 14.36 -8.48 4.22
C ASP A 82 15.01 -9.60 5.05
N ASP A 83 15.24 -9.35 6.33
CA ASP A 83 15.79 -10.34 7.25
C ASP A 83 14.88 -11.59 7.36
N LEU A 84 13.56 -11.45 7.23
CA LEU A 84 12.59 -12.55 7.17
C LEU A 84 12.44 -13.17 5.75
N GLY A 85 13.21 -12.71 4.78
CA GLY A 85 13.32 -13.34 3.46
C GLY A 85 12.28 -12.88 2.42
N VAL A 86 11.51 -11.83 2.69
CA VAL A 86 10.62 -11.18 1.70
C VAL A 86 11.46 -10.63 0.54
N LYS A 87 11.00 -10.77 -0.71
CA LYS A 87 11.74 -10.33 -1.89
C LYS A 87 11.16 -9.09 -2.57
N VAL A 88 9.87 -8.88 -2.41
CA VAL A 88 9.13 -7.81 -3.06
C VAL A 88 8.16 -7.16 -2.09
N ALA A 89 8.16 -5.84 -2.06
CA ALA A 89 7.19 -5.02 -1.34
C ALA A 89 6.51 -4.06 -2.33
N VAL A 90 5.19 -3.95 -2.31
CA VAL A 90 4.45 -3.02 -3.16
C VAL A 90 3.48 -2.20 -2.34
N CYS A 91 3.54 -0.89 -2.53
CA CYS A 91 2.64 0.09 -1.94
C CYS A 91 1.63 0.55 -3.00
N LEU A 92 0.34 0.50 -2.68
CA LEU A 92 -0.75 0.97 -3.52
C LEU A 92 -1.34 2.24 -2.91
N GLY A 93 -1.09 3.41 -3.53
CA GLY A 93 -1.60 4.71 -3.05
C GLY A 93 -1.19 5.08 -1.62
N SER A 94 0.01 4.70 -1.19
CA SER A 94 0.47 4.89 0.18
C SER A 94 1.20 6.22 0.36
N PRO A 95 0.86 7.06 1.34
CA PRO A 95 1.54 8.32 1.60
C PRO A 95 2.87 8.07 2.36
N LEU A 96 3.98 7.97 1.63
CA LEU A 96 5.30 7.69 2.21
C LEU A 96 6.03 8.95 2.67
N SER A 97 5.70 10.13 2.12
CA SER A 97 6.33 11.38 2.53
C SER A 97 5.56 12.08 3.65
N ARG A 98 4.31 12.41 3.43
CA ARG A 98 3.44 13.13 4.40
C ARG A 98 1.99 12.95 3.98
N CYS A 99 1.11 12.67 4.93
CA CYS A 99 -0.32 12.52 4.65
C CYS A 99 -1.10 13.77 5.09
N ILE A 100 -1.42 14.65 4.14
CA ILE A 100 -2.18 15.88 4.40
C ILE A 100 -3.59 15.57 4.93
N LEU A 101 -4.23 14.51 4.40
CA LEU A 101 -5.55 14.10 4.89
C LEU A 101 -5.50 13.74 6.38
N ALA A 102 -4.50 12.96 6.82
CA ALA A 102 -4.34 12.60 8.23
C ALA A 102 -4.17 13.83 9.11
N GLU A 103 -3.43 14.85 8.68
CA GLU A 103 -3.27 16.09 9.41
C GLU A 103 -4.57 16.89 9.50
N ILE A 104 -5.33 16.98 8.40
CA ILE A 104 -6.63 17.66 8.39
C ILE A 104 -7.60 16.99 9.37
N ILE A 105 -7.73 15.66 9.29
CA ILE A 105 -8.61 14.89 10.18
C ILE A 105 -8.19 15.07 11.64
N THR A 106 -6.91 14.95 11.93
CA THR A 106 -6.38 15.08 13.31
C THR A 106 -6.67 16.43 13.93
N LYS A 107 -6.65 17.50 13.13
CA LYS A 107 -6.97 18.87 13.57
C LYS A 107 -8.47 19.19 13.59
N SER A 108 -9.31 18.29 13.08
CA SER A 108 -10.76 18.46 13.06
C SER A 108 -11.43 17.98 14.36
N PRO A 109 -12.72 18.33 14.61
CA PRO A 109 -13.46 17.81 15.74
C PRO A 109 -13.57 16.28 15.83
N ILE A 110 -13.37 15.58 14.71
CA ILE A 110 -13.36 14.10 14.63
C ILE A 110 -11.96 13.49 14.75
N GLY A 111 -10.95 14.31 15.07
CA GLY A 111 -9.55 13.85 15.18
C GLY A 111 -9.33 12.77 16.25
N PHE A 112 -10.24 12.66 17.23
CA PHE A 112 -10.22 11.59 18.23
C PHE A 112 -10.48 10.18 17.62
N LEU A 113 -11.07 10.11 16.43
CA LEU A 113 -11.28 8.83 15.71
C LEU A 113 -9.99 8.26 15.13
N VAL A 114 -8.92 9.05 15.04
CA VAL A 114 -7.62 8.60 14.54
C VAL A 114 -6.74 8.27 15.73
N SER A 115 -6.39 7.00 15.90
CA SER A 115 -5.50 6.57 16.99
C SER A 115 -4.11 7.21 16.89
N ASP A 116 -3.40 7.30 18.00
CA ASP A 116 -2.05 7.88 18.03
C ASP A 116 -1.07 7.07 17.21
N ALA A 117 -1.24 5.74 17.14
CA ALA A 117 -0.45 4.89 16.26
C ALA A 117 -0.61 5.28 14.78
N VAL A 118 -1.85 5.50 14.32
CA VAL A 118 -2.13 5.93 12.95
C VAL A 118 -1.56 7.32 12.67
N LYS A 119 -1.65 8.26 13.62
CA LYS A 119 -1.02 9.59 13.51
C LYS A 119 0.50 9.47 13.36
N GLN A 120 1.15 8.65 14.18
CA GLN A 120 2.60 8.40 14.10
C GLN A 120 3.03 7.74 12.79
N MET A 121 2.15 6.96 12.16
CA MET A 121 2.43 6.34 10.86
C MET A 121 2.27 7.30 9.69
N LEU A 122 1.26 8.17 9.70
CA LEU A 122 0.84 8.93 8.53
C LEU A 122 1.34 10.38 8.51
N ILE A 123 1.57 11.00 9.67
CA ILE A 123 1.92 12.43 9.71
C ILE A 123 3.40 12.69 9.40
N PRO A 124 4.38 12.04 10.02
CA PRO A 124 5.78 12.24 9.68
C PRO A 124 6.12 11.52 8.36
N LYS A 125 7.15 12.02 7.67
CA LYS A 125 7.76 11.29 6.56
C LYS A 125 8.13 9.88 7.04
N THR A 126 7.80 8.87 6.23
CA THR A 126 8.15 7.48 6.55
C THR A 126 9.67 7.31 6.48
N GLU A 127 10.27 6.86 7.56
CA GLU A 127 11.67 6.44 7.56
C GLU A 127 11.74 5.02 7.00
N ILE A 128 12.49 4.85 5.91
CA ILE A 128 12.69 3.57 5.23
C ILE A 128 14.17 3.20 5.37
N HIS A 129 14.44 2.16 6.15
CA HIS A 129 15.77 1.61 6.28
C HIS A 129 16.11 0.70 5.10
N GLU A 130 17.35 0.75 4.64
CA GLU A 130 17.81 -0.01 3.48
C GLU A 130 17.71 -1.53 3.71
N GLY A 131 17.34 -2.24 2.65
CA GLY A 131 17.28 -3.69 2.55
C GLY A 131 17.39 -4.08 1.07
N ASN A 132 17.51 -5.37 0.78
CA ASN A 132 17.58 -5.88 -0.58
C ASN A 132 16.18 -6.13 -1.20
N ILE A 133 15.11 -5.70 -0.52
CA ILE A 133 13.74 -5.82 -1.01
C ILE A 133 13.50 -4.78 -2.13
N ARG A 134 12.93 -5.23 -3.23
CA ARG A 134 12.43 -4.33 -4.28
C ARG A 134 11.14 -3.67 -3.79
N LEU A 135 11.19 -2.36 -3.57
CA LEU A 135 10.05 -1.57 -3.10
C LEU A 135 9.43 -0.81 -4.28
N GLY A 136 8.23 -1.22 -4.68
CA GLY A 136 7.44 -0.57 -5.73
C GLY A 136 6.32 0.29 -5.19
N MET A 137 5.98 1.36 -5.92
CA MET A 137 4.82 2.21 -5.66
C MET A 137 3.93 2.29 -6.89
N ILE A 138 2.65 1.98 -6.73
CA ILE A 138 1.61 2.29 -7.72
C ILE A 138 0.78 3.44 -7.14
N ALA A 139 0.88 4.62 -7.74
CA ALA A 139 0.16 5.82 -7.34
C ALA A 139 -1.04 6.07 -8.26
N GLY A 140 -2.18 6.45 -7.70
CA GLY A 140 -3.35 6.85 -8.46
C GLY A 140 -3.30 8.34 -8.82
N LYS A 141 -3.62 8.67 -10.08
CA LYS A 141 -3.67 10.07 -10.58
C LYS A 141 -5.09 10.57 -10.89
N ASN A 142 -6.11 9.78 -10.56
CA ASN A 142 -7.51 10.15 -10.76
C ASN A 142 -8.26 10.23 -9.43
N SER A 143 -8.74 11.39 -9.08
CA SER A 143 -9.41 11.58 -7.78
C SER A 143 -10.85 11.10 -7.73
N GLY A 144 -11.41 10.45 -8.74
CA GLY A 144 -12.80 10.00 -8.76
C GLY A 144 -13.82 11.09 -8.40
N LEU A 145 -15.03 11.08 -8.96
CA LEU A 145 -16.03 12.10 -8.67
C LEU A 145 -16.49 12.05 -7.20
N PHE A 146 -16.67 10.85 -6.66
CA PHE A 146 -17.15 10.63 -5.29
C PHE A 146 -16.18 11.20 -4.25
N LEU A 147 -14.87 10.92 -4.38
CA LEU A 147 -13.85 11.44 -3.46
C LEU A 147 -13.66 12.95 -3.59
N LYS A 148 -13.80 13.51 -4.81
CA LYS A 148 -13.78 14.96 -5.01
C LYS A 148 -14.91 15.69 -4.29
N LEU A 149 -16.08 15.05 -4.18
CA LEU A 149 -17.23 15.62 -3.46
C LEU A 149 -17.07 15.53 -1.94
N LEU A 150 -16.57 14.39 -1.45
CA LEU A 150 -16.35 14.17 -0.01
C LEU A 150 -15.18 14.97 0.56
N PHE A 151 -14.11 15.11 -0.22
CA PHE A 151 -12.85 15.73 0.22
C PHE A 151 -12.42 16.88 -0.70
N PRO A 152 -13.22 17.97 -0.81
CA PRO A 152 -12.90 19.07 -1.73
C PRO A 152 -11.57 19.76 -1.41
N TYR A 153 -11.06 19.64 -0.18
CA TYR A 153 -9.78 20.21 0.25
C TYR A 153 -8.56 19.45 -0.28
N LEU A 154 -8.76 18.23 -0.76
CA LEU A 154 -7.70 17.40 -1.35
C LEU A 154 -7.63 17.56 -2.88
N ARG A 155 -8.23 18.64 -3.43
CA ARG A 155 -8.13 18.98 -4.86
C ARG A 155 -6.66 19.11 -5.25
N GLY A 156 -6.25 18.34 -6.24
CA GLY A 156 -4.88 18.31 -6.74
C GLY A 156 -4.57 17.00 -7.47
N ASN A 157 -3.34 16.85 -7.93
CA ASN A 157 -2.89 15.62 -8.58
C ASN A 157 -2.76 14.50 -7.54
N GLY A 158 -3.58 13.47 -7.67
CA GLY A 158 -3.59 12.30 -6.78
C GLY A 158 -4.84 11.46 -6.96
N ASP A 159 -4.99 10.47 -6.10
CA ASP A 159 -6.06 9.48 -6.15
C ASP A 159 -7.36 9.89 -5.42
N GLY A 160 -7.42 11.11 -4.93
CA GLY A 160 -8.56 11.67 -4.19
C GLY A 160 -8.42 11.65 -2.67
N LEU A 161 -7.54 10.85 -2.10
CA LEU A 161 -7.18 10.85 -0.67
C LEU A 161 -5.70 11.15 -0.45
N VAL A 162 -4.82 10.68 -1.34
CA VAL A 162 -3.37 10.84 -1.29
C VAL A 162 -2.91 11.57 -2.54
N ARG A 163 -2.11 12.62 -2.38
CA ARG A 163 -1.53 13.36 -3.51
C ARG A 163 -0.35 12.59 -4.08
N LEU A 164 -0.08 12.74 -5.38
CA LEU A 164 1.05 12.07 -6.04
C LEU A 164 2.37 12.30 -5.33
N LYS A 165 2.67 13.55 -4.91
CA LYS A 165 3.88 13.89 -4.18
C LYS A 165 3.98 13.25 -2.80
N GLU A 166 2.86 12.84 -2.20
CA GLU A 166 2.86 12.15 -0.91
C GLU A 166 3.24 10.67 -1.06
N THR A 167 3.08 10.11 -2.28
CA THR A 167 3.46 8.73 -2.60
C THR A 167 4.94 8.59 -2.96
N ASP A 168 5.68 9.70 -3.06
CA ASP A 168 7.07 9.69 -3.49
C ASP A 168 8.03 9.47 -2.31
N HIS A 169 9.10 8.71 -2.56
CA HIS A 169 10.17 8.47 -1.61
C HIS A 169 11.46 8.02 -2.31
N GLU A 170 12.60 8.51 -1.86
CA GLU A 170 13.93 8.25 -2.45
C GLU A 170 14.38 6.78 -2.41
N LYS A 171 13.79 5.97 -1.53
CA LYS A 171 14.08 4.53 -1.39
C LYS A 171 13.19 3.63 -2.26
N LEU A 172 12.29 4.19 -3.05
CA LEU A 172 11.52 3.41 -4.01
C LEU A 172 12.43 2.87 -5.12
N THR A 173 12.35 1.56 -5.38
CA THR A 173 13.04 0.96 -6.52
C THR A 173 12.42 1.42 -7.84
N HIS A 174 11.09 1.44 -7.88
CA HIS A 174 10.29 1.90 -9.01
C HIS A 174 8.98 2.52 -8.54
N ARG A 175 8.50 3.51 -9.29
CA ARG A 175 7.22 4.16 -9.08
C ARG A 175 6.50 4.33 -10.41
N ILE A 176 5.17 4.11 -10.43
CA ILE A 176 4.31 4.31 -11.59
C ILE A 176 3.04 5.07 -11.18
N GLU A 177 2.51 5.88 -12.08
CA GLU A 177 1.25 6.59 -11.91
C GLU A 177 0.18 6.02 -12.85
N LEU A 178 -0.96 5.60 -12.30
CA LEU A 178 -2.05 5.03 -13.07
C LEU A 178 -3.32 5.86 -12.94
N ASN A 179 -4.17 5.80 -13.97
CA ASN A 179 -5.48 6.42 -13.96
C ASN A 179 -6.46 5.63 -13.09
N ALA A 180 -6.25 5.70 -11.78
CA ALA A 180 -7.04 5.04 -10.75
C ALA A 180 -7.25 5.99 -9.57
N ASP A 181 -8.40 5.92 -8.93
CA ASP A 181 -8.66 6.57 -7.64
C ASP A 181 -8.25 5.64 -6.47
N HIS A 182 -8.29 6.20 -5.26
CA HIS A 182 -7.83 5.50 -4.06
C HIS A 182 -8.52 4.15 -3.81
N LEU A 183 -9.80 4.03 -4.17
CA LEU A 183 -10.56 2.79 -3.99
C LEU A 183 -10.33 1.82 -5.15
N THR A 184 -10.19 2.34 -6.37
CA THR A 184 -9.95 1.51 -7.56
C THR A 184 -8.53 0.96 -7.64
N LEU A 185 -7.57 1.50 -6.89
CA LEU A 185 -6.22 0.94 -6.76
C LEU A 185 -6.20 -0.53 -6.29
N ILE A 186 -7.22 -0.99 -5.57
CA ILE A 186 -7.33 -2.39 -5.11
C ILE A 186 -8.27 -3.26 -5.95
N SER A 187 -8.87 -2.70 -7.00
CA SER A 187 -9.85 -3.40 -7.83
C SER A 187 -9.56 -3.33 -9.33
N SER A 188 -8.77 -2.37 -9.81
CA SER A 188 -8.44 -2.19 -11.22
C SER A 188 -7.67 -3.38 -11.80
N ALA A 189 -8.04 -3.80 -13.02
CA ALA A 189 -7.30 -4.81 -13.77
C ALA A 189 -5.88 -4.33 -14.11
N LEU A 190 -5.76 -3.07 -14.52
CA LEU A 190 -4.48 -2.47 -14.87
C LEU A 190 -3.51 -2.40 -13.69
N VAL A 191 -4.01 -2.03 -12.49
CA VAL A 191 -3.21 -2.04 -11.26
C VAL A 191 -2.71 -3.46 -10.97
N TYR A 192 -3.58 -4.46 -11.13
CA TYR A 192 -3.21 -5.86 -10.95
C TYR A 192 -2.13 -6.31 -11.95
N GLU A 193 -2.27 -5.98 -13.24
CA GLU A 193 -1.28 -6.33 -14.27
C GLU A 193 0.09 -5.72 -13.96
N GLN A 194 0.14 -4.45 -13.57
CA GLN A 194 1.37 -3.80 -13.15
C GLN A 194 1.96 -4.42 -11.87
N LEU A 195 1.12 -4.76 -10.91
CA LEU A 195 1.52 -5.43 -9.67
C LEU A 195 2.15 -6.80 -9.98
N GLU A 196 1.50 -7.63 -10.82
CA GLU A 196 2.01 -8.93 -11.21
C GLU A 196 3.35 -8.84 -11.95
N TYR A 197 3.44 -7.87 -12.87
CA TYR A 197 4.68 -7.61 -13.61
C TYR A 197 5.81 -7.22 -12.65
N PHE A 198 5.53 -6.36 -11.67
CA PHE A 198 6.51 -5.97 -10.67
C PHE A 198 6.93 -7.12 -9.75
N ILE A 199 6.00 -7.94 -9.28
CA ILE A 199 6.32 -9.11 -8.44
C ILE A 199 7.21 -10.10 -9.22
N SER A 200 6.96 -10.26 -10.52
CA SER A 200 7.68 -11.21 -11.35
C SER A 200 9.05 -10.72 -11.79
N LEU A 201 9.16 -9.46 -12.21
CA LEU A 201 10.35 -8.92 -12.89
C LEU A 201 11.08 -7.81 -12.11
N GLY A 202 10.48 -7.29 -11.04
CA GLY A 202 11.05 -6.23 -10.19
C GLY A 202 10.99 -4.83 -10.80
N ARG A 203 10.23 -4.64 -11.86
CA ARG A 203 9.95 -3.35 -12.52
C ARG A 203 8.53 -3.33 -13.04
N PHE A 204 7.96 -2.16 -13.24
CA PHE A 204 6.66 -2.00 -13.89
C PHE A 204 6.79 -2.15 -15.41
N SER A 205 5.67 -2.50 -16.08
CA SER A 205 5.63 -2.66 -17.52
C SER A 205 5.52 -1.28 -18.20
N PRO A 206 6.47 -0.90 -19.07
CA PRO A 206 6.40 0.37 -19.79
C PRO A 206 5.22 0.43 -20.79
N TRP A 207 4.82 -0.69 -21.37
CA TRP A 207 3.73 -0.76 -22.35
C TRP A 207 2.35 -0.43 -21.76
N LEU A 208 2.16 -0.69 -20.47
CA LEU A 208 0.91 -0.38 -19.77
C LEU A 208 0.88 1.08 -19.28
N GLU A 209 2.02 1.77 -19.24
CA GLU A 209 2.10 3.21 -18.95
C GLU A 209 1.56 4.05 -20.13
N GLU A 210 1.90 3.68 -21.36
CA GLU A 210 1.52 4.39 -22.59
C GLU A 210 0.01 4.36 -22.85
N GLN A 211 -0.72 3.34 -22.36
CA GLN A 211 -2.17 3.24 -22.52
C GLN A 211 -2.97 4.12 -21.53
N ASN A 212 -2.31 4.82 -20.64
CA ASN A 212 -2.92 5.67 -19.59
C ASN A 212 -2.67 7.17 -19.75
N GLY A 213 -2.07 7.57 -20.87
CA GLY A 213 -1.80 8.97 -21.23
C GLY A 213 -3.05 9.72 -21.72
#